data_4cb11b69d3463c78fe3a68b9db3b433b
#
_entry.id   4cb11b69d3463c78fe3a68b9db3b433b
#
_cell.length_a   1.000
_cell.length_b   1.000
_cell.length_c   1.000
_cell.angle_alpha   90.00
_cell.angle_beta   90.00
_cell.angle_gamma   90.00
#
_symmetry.space_group_name_H-M   'P 1'
#
loop_
_entity.id
_entity.type
_entity.pdbx_description
1 polymer ?
#
loop_
_entity_poly.entity_id
_entity_poly.type
_entity_poly.pdbx_seq_one_letter_code
_entity_poly.pdbx_strand_id
1 'polypeptide(L)'
;MNRKIVKDGLIIFFLALLVRVGYAFLFVEPEYLFTEDQTLYIKLAQQFPDSGFLGLTPERMPGYPLFIASIYSIFGEVMWNVILIQILLDSISCIMIATIAHLLFDKGFWIAGVLSSINLNMVILSSTFLPDTLFLFLFILFLFSFSQYLQNKNIRWFFLLTLFISLATLVRPSSYYLLPILLIGLVGWRLWERDTVIKISKLVALYLLVVGTLLGSIHQRNYQQYGSIALASNTGSHLLNWVVPATYQYSGQGSYQEGQKLAREKLAFVLQNDHLERLPSNPF
;
A
#
# COMPACT_ATOMS: atom_id res chain seq x y z
N MET A 1 -20.27 -20.47 -5.82
CA MET A 1 -18.88 -20.97 -5.90
C MET A 1 -18.88 -22.49 -5.88
N ASN A 2 -18.24 -23.15 -6.84
CA ASN A 2 -18.22 -24.61 -6.94
C ASN A 2 -17.51 -25.22 -5.71
N ARG A 3 -18.09 -26.29 -5.08
CA ARG A 3 -17.50 -26.97 -3.90
C ARG A 3 -16.04 -27.40 -4.14
N LYS A 4 -15.68 -27.72 -5.37
CA LYS A 4 -14.31 -28.08 -5.76
C LYS A 4 -13.35 -26.89 -5.58
N ILE A 5 -13.71 -25.70 -6.06
CA ILE A 5 -12.87 -24.49 -5.94
C ILE A 5 -12.63 -24.11 -4.47
N VAL A 6 -13.66 -24.28 -3.62
CA VAL A 6 -13.50 -24.02 -2.18
C VAL A 6 -12.49 -24.99 -1.56
N LYS A 7 -12.60 -26.29 -1.87
CA LYS A 7 -11.66 -27.31 -1.37
C LYS A 7 -10.24 -27.06 -1.86
N ASP A 8 -10.08 -26.75 -3.14
CA ASP A 8 -8.78 -26.45 -3.75
C ASP A 8 -8.18 -25.18 -3.14
N GLY A 9 -9.00 -24.14 -2.87
CA GLY A 9 -8.59 -22.93 -2.18
C GLY A 9 -8.10 -23.17 -0.76
N LEU A 10 -8.73 -24.06 0.00
CA LEU A 10 -8.25 -24.43 1.33
C LEU A 10 -6.87 -25.11 1.28
N ILE A 11 -6.62 -25.95 0.28
CA ILE A 11 -5.30 -26.57 0.12
C ILE A 11 -4.23 -25.53 -0.15
N ILE A 12 -4.49 -24.56 -1.04
CA ILE A 12 -3.57 -23.45 -1.31
C ILE A 12 -3.36 -22.60 -0.05
N PHE A 13 -4.41 -22.31 0.72
CA PHE A 13 -4.31 -21.58 1.96
C PHE A 13 -3.38 -22.25 2.96
N PHE A 14 -3.61 -23.55 3.22
CA PHE A 14 -2.77 -24.26 4.19
C PHE A 14 -1.34 -24.46 3.70
N LEU A 15 -1.11 -24.63 2.40
CA LEU A 15 0.22 -24.64 1.82
C LEU A 15 0.92 -23.28 2.05
N ALA A 16 0.26 -22.17 1.71
CA ALA A 16 0.77 -20.83 1.89
C ALA A 16 1.06 -20.53 3.37
N LEU A 17 0.12 -20.90 4.25
CA LEU A 17 0.25 -20.72 5.69
C LEU A 17 1.46 -21.52 6.26
N LEU A 18 1.59 -22.78 5.87
CA LEU A 18 2.69 -23.65 6.32
C LEU A 18 4.06 -23.06 5.91
N VAL A 19 4.20 -22.62 4.67
CA VAL A 19 5.45 -22.03 4.18
C VAL A 19 5.80 -20.76 4.96
N ARG A 20 4.84 -19.86 5.21
CA ARG A 20 5.07 -18.59 5.93
C ARG A 20 5.34 -18.77 7.41
N VAL A 21 4.53 -19.60 8.05
CA VAL A 21 4.76 -19.96 9.47
C VAL A 21 6.10 -20.64 9.63
N GLY A 22 6.43 -21.64 8.76
CA GLY A 22 7.72 -22.29 8.77
C GLY A 22 8.89 -21.29 8.59
N TYR A 23 8.77 -20.37 7.62
CA TYR A 23 9.76 -19.32 7.44
C TYR A 23 9.89 -18.41 8.67
N ALA A 24 8.77 -17.94 9.21
CA ALA A 24 8.76 -17.03 10.36
C ALA A 24 9.43 -17.67 11.59
N PHE A 25 9.14 -18.94 11.89
CA PHE A 25 9.74 -19.62 13.05
C PHE A 25 11.20 -20.04 12.86
N LEU A 26 11.63 -20.29 11.62
CA LEU A 26 13.00 -20.78 11.35
C LEU A 26 14.01 -19.66 11.08
N PHE A 27 13.55 -18.51 10.53
CA PHE A 27 14.45 -17.49 9.99
C PHE A 27 14.21 -16.09 10.55
N VAL A 28 13.11 -15.85 11.27
CA VAL A 28 12.84 -14.52 11.83
C VAL A 28 13.41 -14.46 13.24
N GLU A 29 14.53 -13.78 13.36
CA GLU A 29 15.11 -13.43 14.66
C GLU A 29 14.60 -12.05 15.08
N PRO A 30 14.01 -11.89 16.29
CA PRO A 30 13.48 -10.62 16.75
C PRO A 30 14.46 -9.46 16.70
N GLU A 31 15.75 -9.72 16.86
CA GLU A 31 16.82 -8.72 16.89
C GLU A 31 17.06 -8.06 15.53
N TYR A 32 16.79 -8.75 14.42
CA TYR A 32 16.98 -8.25 13.06
C TYR A 32 15.72 -7.57 12.47
N LEU A 33 14.60 -7.58 13.18
CA LEU A 33 13.35 -6.98 12.72
C LEU A 33 13.30 -5.46 12.89
N PHE A 34 14.28 -4.84 13.52
CA PHE A 34 14.25 -3.41 13.86
C PHE A 34 15.14 -2.58 12.94
N THR A 35 14.78 -2.49 11.66
CA THR A 35 15.28 -1.42 10.79
C THR A 35 14.66 -0.07 11.20
N GLU A 36 15.24 1.05 10.72
CA GLU A 36 14.72 2.39 11.00
C GLU A 36 13.24 2.53 10.63
N ASP A 37 12.83 2.00 9.46
CA ASP A 37 11.44 2.06 8.98
C ASP A 37 10.47 1.27 9.88
N GLN A 38 10.86 0.08 10.32
CA GLN A 38 10.02 -0.75 11.18
C GLN A 38 9.80 -0.11 12.54
N THR A 39 10.88 0.41 13.14
CA THR A 39 10.83 1.15 14.40
C THR A 39 9.93 2.38 14.29
N LEU A 40 9.98 3.09 13.16
CA LEU A 40 9.11 4.24 12.91
C LEU A 40 7.63 3.84 12.86
N TYR A 41 7.27 2.76 12.15
CA TYR A 41 5.89 2.28 12.10
C TYR A 41 5.35 1.86 13.46
N ILE A 42 6.17 1.22 14.31
CA ILE A 42 5.78 0.86 15.67
C ILE A 42 5.50 2.12 16.51
N LYS A 43 6.41 3.10 16.46
CA LYS A 43 6.22 4.39 17.17
C LYS A 43 4.95 5.11 16.72
N LEU A 44 4.70 5.18 15.42
CA LEU A 44 3.48 5.80 14.89
C LEU A 44 2.22 5.06 15.33
N ALA A 45 2.26 3.73 15.41
CA ALA A 45 1.15 2.93 15.89
C ALA A 45 0.87 3.17 17.40
N GLN A 46 1.91 3.29 18.20
CA GLN A 46 1.80 3.61 19.64
C GLN A 46 1.29 5.03 19.89
N GLN A 47 1.60 5.98 19.02
CA GLN A 47 1.09 7.35 19.11
C GLN A 47 -0.37 7.48 18.64
N PHE A 48 -0.89 6.50 17.92
CA PHE A 48 -2.20 6.57 17.29
C PHE A 48 -3.37 6.82 18.28
N PRO A 49 -3.43 6.20 19.46
CA PRO A 49 -4.51 6.45 20.44
C PRO A 49 -4.64 7.92 20.85
N ASP A 50 -3.51 8.62 20.97
CA ASP A 50 -3.47 10.02 21.44
C ASP A 50 -3.60 11.02 20.28
N SER A 51 -2.95 10.74 19.14
CA SER A 51 -2.87 11.65 18.00
C SER A 51 -4.02 11.48 16.99
N GLY A 52 -4.63 10.30 16.95
CA GLY A 52 -5.61 9.93 15.94
C GLY A 52 -5.04 9.86 14.51
N PHE A 53 -5.94 9.62 13.56
CA PHE A 53 -5.59 9.43 12.15
C PHE A 53 -4.91 10.64 11.48
N LEU A 54 -5.30 11.84 11.88
CA LEU A 54 -4.79 13.10 11.31
C LEU A 54 -3.61 13.69 12.08
N GLY A 55 -3.31 13.18 13.26
CA GLY A 55 -2.18 13.66 14.08
C GLY A 55 -0.84 12.99 13.79
N LEU A 56 -0.83 11.94 12.95
CA LEU A 56 0.41 11.28 12.54
C LEU A 56 1.23 12.17 11.60
N THR A 57 2.54 12.01 11.65
CA THR A 57 3.46 12.77 10.78
C THR A 57 3.19 12.47 9.30
N PRO A 58 3.39 13.44 8.40
CA PRO A 58 3.17 13.24 6.96
C PRO A 58 4.28 12.42 6.28
N GLU A 59 5.29 11.98 7.01
CA GLU A 59 6.40 11.19 6.45
C GLU A 59 5.96 9.81 6.00
N ARG A 60 4.91 9.25 6.63
CA ARG A 60 4.36 7.94 6.30
C ARG A 60 2.85 8.01 6.18
N MET A 61 2.31 7.16 5.31
CA MET A 61 0.86 7.01 5.18
C MET A 61 0.28 6.35 6.43
N PRO A 62 -0.93 6.78 6.90
CA PRO A 62 -1.46 6.35 8.19
C PRO A 62 -2.06 4.93 8.20
N GLY A 63 -2.27 4.31 7.03
CA GLY A 63 -2.98 3.02 6.93
C GLY A 63 -2.26 1.87 7.64
N TYR A 64 -0.93 1.79 7.53
CA TYR A 64 -0.18 0.73 8.19
C TYR A 64 0.01 0.97 9.70
N PRO A 65 0.34 2.17 10.19
CA PRO A 65 0.28 2.47 11.63
C PRO A 65 -1.09 2.17 12.25
N LEU A 66 -2.19 2.52 11.57
CA LEU A 66 -3.55 2.20 12.03
C LEU A 66 -3.77 0.69 12.12
N PHE A 67 -3.31 -0.08 11.15
CA PHE A 67 -3.40 -1.54 11.16
C PHE A 67 -2.66 -2.13 12.37
N ILE A 68 -1.43 -1.71 12.65
CA ILE A 68 -0.66 -2.16 13.82
C ILE A 68 -1.38 -1.73 15.12
N ALA A 69 -1.81 -0.48 15.23
CA ALA A 69 -2.51 0.04 16.41
C ALA A 69 -3.81 -0.75 16.69
N SER A 70 -4.55 -1.11 15.64
CA SER A 70 -5.76 -1.93 15.76
C SER A 70 -5.46 -3.33 16.31
N ILE A 71 -4.35 -3.95 15.88
CA ILE A 71 -3.92 -5.25 16.40
C ILE A 71 -3.50 -5.13 17.87
N TYR A 72 -2.72 -4.10 18.18
CA TYR A 72 -2.25 -3.86 19.54
C TYR A 72 -3.41 -3.59 20.51
N SER A 73 -4.45 -2.89 20.09
CA SER A 73 -5.63 -2.63 20.92
C SER A 73 -6.45 -3.88 21.24
N ILE A 74 -6.41 -4.91 20.39
CA ILE A 74 -7.20 -6.14 20.54
C ILE A 74 -6.37 -7.24 21.23
N PHE A 75 -5.10 -7.40 20.85
CA PHE A 75 -4.26 -8.54 21.23
C PHE A 75 -3.07 -8.16 22.11
N GLY A 76 -2.91 -6.87 22.44
CA GLY A 76 -1.76 -6.35 23.17
C GLY A 76 -0.55 -6.06 22.25
N GLU A 77 0.40 -5.28 22.77
CA GLU A 77 1.60 -4.83 22.06
C GLU A 77 2.64 -5.96 21.93
N VAL A 78 2.26 -7.03 21.24
CA VAL A 78 3.12 -8.17 20.97
C VAL A 78 3.42 -8.23 19.47
N MET A 79 4.69 -8.19 19.13
CA MET A 79 5.17 -8.22 17.73
C MET A 79 4.63 -9.42 16.93
N TRP A 80 4.60 -10.59 17.52
CA TRP A 80 4.12 -11.81 16.87
C TRP A 80 2.64 -11.74 16.48
N ASN A 81 1.81 -10.95 17.17
CA ASN A 81 0.41 -10.76 16.81
C ASN A 81 0.28 -10.10 15.42
N VAL A 82 1.13 -9.09 15.15
CA VAL A 82 1.15 -8.42 13.84
C VAL A 82 1.65 -9.36 12.76
N ILE A 83 2.76 -10.07 13.00
CA ILE A 83 3.33 -11.04 12.05
C ILE A 83 2.33 -12.14 11.71
N LEU A 84 1.67 -12.74 12.71
CA LEU A 84 0.69 -13.80 12.48
C LEU A 84 -0.50 -13.31 11.65
N ILE A 85 -0.99 -12.10 11.91
CA ILE A 85 -2.08 -11.51 11.11
C ILE A 85 -1.61 -11.22 9.69
N GLN A 86 -0.40 -10.70 9.49
CA GLN A 86 0.16 -10.51 8.15
C GLN A 86 0.31 -11.84 7.40
N ILE A 87 0.79 -12.89 8.05
CA ILE A 87 0.87 -14.25 7.48
C ILE A 87 -0.51 -14.75 7.05
N LEU A 88 -1.55 -14.53 7.86
CA LEU A 88 -2.93 -14.91 7.51
C LEU A 88 -3.42 -14.12 6.29
N LEU A 89 -3.24 -12.79 6.26
CA LEU A 89 -3.63 -11.94 5.14
C LEU A 89 -2.94 -12.36 3.84
N ASP A 90 -1.65 -12.66 3.93
CA ASP A 90 -0.87 -13.06 2.76
C ASP A 90 -1.23 -14.47 2.27
N SER A 91 -1.58 -15.39 3.18
CA SER A 91 -2.10 -16.71 2.82
C SER A 91 -3.47 -16.62 2.14
N ILE A 92 -4.34 -15.70 2.58
CA ILE A 92 -5.61 -15.40 1.90
C ILE A 92 -5.34 -14.77 0.52
N SER A 93 -4.33 -13.91 0.40
CA SER A 93 -3.90 -13.33 -0.88
C SER A 93 -3.58 -14.40 -1.93
N CYS A 94 -2.94 -15.50 -1.54
CA CYS A 94 -2.65 -16.62 -2.45
C CYS A 94 -3.92 -17.28 -3.01
N ILE A 95 -4.96 -17.49 -2.18
CA ILE A 95 -6.26 -18.00 -2.66
C ILE A 95 -6.88 -17.00 -3.64
N MET A 96 -6.83 -15.71 -3.33
CA MET A 96 -7.43 -14.68 -4.17
C MET A 96 -6.72 -14.56 -5.52
N ILE A 97 -5.38 -14.65 -5.55
CA ILE A 97 -4.58 -14.71 -6.78
C ILE A 97 -5.00 -15.92 -7.62
N ALA A 98 -5.12 -17.11 -7.01
CA ALA A 98 -5.60 -18.31 -7.69
C ALA A 98 -7.01 -18.13 -8.26
N THR A 99 -7.90 -17.50 -7.48
CA THR A 99 -9.29 -17.24 -7.89
C THR A 99 -9.35 -16.24 -9.04
N ILE A 100 -8.57 -15.17 -9.01
CA ILE A 100 -8.48 -14.18 -10.10
C ILE A 100 -7.96 -14.87 -11.37
N ALA A 101 -6.92 -15.70 -11.27
CA ALA A 101 -6.40 -16.46 -12.41
C ALA A 101 -7.47 -17.39 -13.02
N HIS A 102 -8.27 -18.05 -12.19
CA HIS A 102 -9.38 -18.86 -12.67
C HIS A 102 -10.48 -18.02 -13.35
N LEU A 103 -10.82 -16.86 -12.78
CA LEU A 103 -11.85 -15.97 -13.35
C LEU A 103 -11.46 -15.39 -14.70
N LEU A 104 -10.18 -15.13 -14.92
CA LEU A 104 -9.68 -14.49 -16.14
C LEU A 104 -9.33 -15.50 -17.25
N PHE A 105 -8.89 -16.70 -16.88
CA PHE A 105 -8.30 -17.67 -17.82
C PHE A 105 -8.94 -19.05 -17.80
N ASP A 106 -10.01 -19.28 -17.03
CA ASP A 106 -10.68 -20.60 -16.79
C ASP A 106 -9.74 -21.70 -16.28
N LYS A 107 -8.46 -21.55 -16.47
CA LYS A 107 -7.37 -22.44 -16.08
C LYS A 107 -6.32 -21.62 -15.33
N GLY A 108 -5.46 -22.29 -14.59
CA GLY A 108 -4.37 -21.58 -13.90
C GLY A 108 -4.58 -21.40 -12.41
N PHE A 109 -5.73 -21.81 -11.83
CA PHE A 109 -5.99 -21.72 -10.41
C PHE A 109 -4.84 -22.32 -9.58
N TRP A 110 -4.46 -23.57 -9.87
CA TRP A 110 -3.40 -24.27 -9.16
C TRP A 110 -2.01 -23.65 -9.40
N ILE A 111 -1.71 -23.29 -10.65
CA ILE A 111 -0.41 -22.72 -11.00
C ILE A 111 -0.23 -21.39 -10.26
N ALA A 112 -1.20 -20.49 -10.35
CA ALA A 112 -1.14 -19.19 -9.70
C ALA A 112 -1.11 -19.32 -8.16
N GLY A 113 -1.93 -20.23 -7.59
CA GLY A 113 -1.98 -20.48 -6.17
C GLY A 113 -0.68 -21.06 -5.61
N VAL A 114 -0.10 -22.06 -6.26
CA VAL A 114 1.18 -22.64 -5.82
C VAL A 114 2.33 -21.64 -5.98
N LEU A 115 2.44 -20.98 -7.14
CA LEU A 115 3.51 -19.98 -7.35
C LEU A 115 3.44 -18.84 -6.34
N SER A 116 2.24 -18.33 -6.01
CA SER A 116 2.11 -17.29 -4.98
C SER A 116 2.41 -17.84 -3.57
N SER A 117 2.06 -19.11 -3.29
CA SER A 117 2.33 -19.73 -2.00
C SER A 117 3.83 -19.86 -1.68
N ILE A 118 4.66 -20.10 -2.70
CA ILE A 118 6.11 -20.27 -2.55
C ILE A 118 6.90 -19.01 -2.99
N ASN A 119 6.21 -17.91 -3.33
CA ASN A 119 6.88 -16.68 -3.73
C ASN A 119 7.70 -16.12 -2.57
N LEU A 120 9.02 -16.06 -2.75
CA LEU A 120 9.96 -15.69 -1.69
C LEU A 120 9.71 -14.29 -1.14
N ASN A 121 9.42 -13.31 -2.03
CA ASN A 121 9.15 -11.95 -1.60
C ASN A 121 7.89 -11.87 -0.72
N MET A 122 6.80 -12.55 -1.11
CA MET A 122 5.59 -12.60 -0.30
C MET A 122 5.88 -13.26 1.06
N VAL A 123 6.61 -14.37 1.08
CA VAL A 123 6.97 -15.09 2.30
C VAL A 123 7.78 -14.20 3.26
N ILE A 124 8.86 -13.57 2.78
CA ILE A 124 9.71 -12.69 3.58
C ILE A 124 8.92 -11.49 4.10
N LEU A 125 8.21 -10.78 3.20
CA LEU A 125 7.48 -9.56 3.56
C LEU A 125 6.32 -9.83 4.54
N SER A 126 5.71 -11.02 4.51
CA SER A 126 4.66 -11.38 5.47
C SER A 126 5.17 -11.48 6.92
N SER A 127 6.48 -11.66 7.09
CA SER A 127 7.14 -11.79 8.39
C SER A 127 7.89 -10.53 8.82
N THR A 128 7.78 -9.44 8.08
CA THR A 128 8.44 -8.15 8.38
C THR A 128 7.43 -7.09 8.79
N PHE A 129 7.84 -6.13 9.63
CA PHE A 129 7.01 -4.97 10.01
C PHE A 129 7.04 -3.89 8.92
N LEU A 130 6.56 -4.24 7.72
CA LEU A 130 6.49 -3.34 6.58
C LEU A 130 5.07 -3.31 6.00
N PRO A 131 4.67 -2.21 5.36
CA PRO A 131 3.33 -2.03 4.81
C PRO A 131 3.02 -2.93 3.62
N ASP A 132 4.02 -3.64 3.09
CA ASP A 132 3.97 -4.35 1.83
C ASP A 132 2.90 -5.44 1.79
N THR A 133 2.81 -6.25 2.84
CA THR A 133 1.83 -7.34 2.93
C THR A 133 0.40 -6.81 2.98
N LEU A 134 0.14 -5.79 3.80
CA LEU A 134 -1.18 -5.18 3.88
C LEU A 134 -1.55 -4.48 2.56
N PHE A 135 -0.61 -3.76 1.96
CA PHE A 135 -0.78 -3.15 0.65
C PHE A 135 -1.13 -4.18 -0.42
N LEU A 136 -0.36 -5.25 -0.52
CA LEU A 136 -0.58 -6.33 -1.49
C LEU A 136 -1.95 -6.97 -1.30
N PHE A 137 -2.35 -7.28 -0.07
CA PHE A 137 -3.66 -7.84 0.24
C PHE A 137 -4.80 -6.94 -0.26
N LEU A 138 -4.76 -5.63 0.09
CA LEU A 138 -5.76 -4.66 -0.36
C LEU A 138 -5.75 -4.48 -1.88
N PHE A 139 -4.58 -4.51 -2.50
CA PHE A 139 -4.43 -4.40 -3.95
C PHE A 139 -4.99 -5.63 -4.68
N ILE A 140 -4.83 -6.83 -4.12
CA ILE A 140 -5.44 -8.05 -4.65
C ILE A 140 -6.97 -8.01 -4.49
N LEU A 141 -7.48 -7.51 -3.36
CA LEU A 141 -8.92 -7.28 -3.17
C LEU A 141 -9.47 -6.29 -4.21
N PHE A 142 -8.72 -5.24 -4.51
CA PHE A 142 -9.05 -4.32 -5.61
C PHE A 142 -9.11 -5.06 -6.96
N LEU A 143 -8.08 -5.83 -7.32
CA LEU A 143 -8.04 -6.57 -8.59
C LEU A 143 -9.17 -7.60 -8.70
N PHE A 144 -9.49 -8.28 -7.61
CA PHE A 144 -10.62 -9.20 -7.55
C PHE A 144 -11.95 -8.46 -7.79
N SER A 145 -12.16 -7.36 -7.06
CA SER A 145 -13.38 -6.55 -7.20
C SER A 145 -13.49 -5.93 -8.60
N PHE A 146 -12.36 -5.52 -9.18
CA PHE A 146 -12.28 -5.01 -10.55
C PHE A 146 -12.66 -6.09 -11.56
N SER A 147 -12.12 -7.31 -11.44
CA SER A 147 -12.47 -8.45 -12.29
C SER A 147 -13.95 -8.79 -12.21
N GLN A 148 -14.53 -8.79 -11.01
CA GLN A 148 -15.95 -8.98 -10.79
C GLN A 148 -16.80 -7.86 -11.39
N TYR A 149 -16.34 -6.61 -11.29
CA TYR A 149 -17.04 -5.47 -11.89
C TYR A 149 -17.06 -5.53 -13.41
N LEU A 150 -15.94 -5.92 -14.04
CA LEU A 150 -15.88 -6.10 -15.50
C LEU A 150 -16.87 -7.14 -16.00
N GLN A 151 -17.07 -8.24 -15.25
CA GLN A 151 -18.00 -9.31 -15.63
C GLN A 151 -19.46 -8.96 -15.35
N ASN A 152 -19.76 -8.38 -14.19
CA ASN A 152 -21.11 -8.24 -13.68
C ASN A 152 -21.69 -6.83 -13.78
N LYS A 153 -20.83 -5.80 -13.97
CA LYS A 153 -21.18 -4.37 -13.99
C LYS A 153 -21.99 -3.90 -12.77
N ASN A 154 -21.92 -4.62 -11.66
CA ASN A 154 -22.68 -4.37 -10.45
C ASN A 154 -22.01 -3.26 -9.63
N ILE A 155 -22.81 -2.27 -9.19
CA ILE A 155 -22.33 -1.13 -8.41
C ILE A 155 -21.65 -1.52 -7.10
N ARG A 156 -22.00 -2.68 -6.51
CA ARG A 156 -21.33 -3.19 -5.29
C ARG A 156 -19.86 -3.48 -5.56
N TRP A 157 -19.55 -4.11 -6.69
CA TRP A 157 -18.17 -4.38 -7.08
C TRP A 157 -17.41 -3.10 -7.44
N PHE A 158 -18.09 -2.12 -8.03
CA PHE A 158 -17.51 -0.80 -8.27
C PHE A 158 -17.18 -0.07 -6.96
N PHE A 159 -18.07 -0.12 -5.97
CA PHE A 159 -17.80 0.42 -4.63
C PHE A 159 -16.60 -0.27 -3.99
N LEU A 160 -16.56 -1.62 -4.00
CA LEU A 160 -15.48 -2.40 -3.40
C LEU A 160 -14.13 -2.13 -4.07
N LEU A 161 -14.07 -2.09 -5.41
CA LEU A 161 -12.81 -1.78 -6.09
C LEU A 161 -12.30 -0.37 -5.74
N THR A 162 -13.20 0.63 -5.67
CA THR A 162 -12.83 2.00 -5.29
C THR A 162 -12.39 2.07 -3.83
N LEU A 163 -13.08 1.37 -2.94
CA LEU A 163 -12.74 1.28 -1.52
C LEU A 163 -11.35 0.66 -1.33
N PHE A 164 -11.10 -0.51 -1.92
CA PHE A 164 -9.85 -1.23 -1.71
C PHE A 164 -8.64 -0.52 -2.31
N ILE A 165 -8.76 0.10 -3.49
CA ILE A 165 -7.64 0.88 -4.05
C ILE A 165 -7.37 2.15 -3.22
N SER A 166 -8.40 2.78 -2.66
CA SER A 166 -8.23 3.93 -1.76
C SER A 166 -7.59 3.53 -0.44
N LEU A 167 -8.01 2.39 0.15
CA LEU A 167 -7.37 1.82 1.35
C LEU A 167 -5.91 1.40 1.08
N ALA A 168 -5.63 0.78 -0.08
CA ALA A 168 -4.26 0.48 -0.49
C ALA A 168 -3.41 1.75 -0.59
N THR A 169 -3.98 2.85 -1.10
CA THR A 169 -3.30 4.16 -1.17
C THR A 169 -3.02 4.73 0.22
N LEU A 170 -3.91 4.52 1.20
CA LEU A 170 -3.65 4.89 2.60
C LEU A 170 -2.51 4.09 3.24
N VAL A 171 -2.20 2.91 2.72
CA VAL A 171 -1.07 2.09 3.18
C VAL A 171 0.22 2.48 2.47
N ARG A 172 0.19 2.63 1.13
CA ARG A 172 1.33 3.07 0.31
C ARG A 172 0.88 4.06 -0.77
N PRO A 173 1.51 5.24 -0.86
CA PRO A 173 1.10 6.27 -1.83
C PRO A 173 1.38 5.89 -3.29
N SER A 174 2.09 4.78 -3.55
CA SER A 174 2.42 4.31 -4.91
C SER A 174 1.20 4.07 -5.80
N SER A 175 0.06 3.65 -5.22
CA SER A 175 -1.19 3.46 -5.95
C SER A 175 -1.99 4.75 -6.21
N TYR A 176 -1.56 5.89 -5.65
CA TYR A 176 -2.26 7.17 -5.82
C TYR A 176 -2.42 7.55 -7.30
N TYR A 177 -1.36 7.39 -8.08
CA TYR A 177 -1.38 7.71 -9.51
C TYR A 177 -2.28 6.78 -10.35
N LEU A 178 -2.60 5.61 -9.84
CA LEU A 178 -3.55 4.70 -10.48
C LEU A 178 -4.99 5.20 -10.38
N LEU A 179 -5.32 6.00 -9.37
CA LEU A 179 -6.69 6.48 -9.15
C LEU A 179 -7.25 7.26 -10.35
N PRO A 180 -6.63 8.35 -10.85
CA PRO A 180 -7.15 9.06 -12.02
C PRO A 180 -7.16 8.21 -13.28
N ILE A 181 -6.16 7.35 -13.48
CA ILE A 181 -6.09 6.45 -14.63
C ILE A 181 -7.25 5.47 -14.62
N LEU A 182 -7.55 4.89 -13.46
CA LEU A 182 -8.67 3.98 -13.26
C LEU A 182 -10.02 4.67 -13.56
N LEU A 183 -10.23 5.88 -13.03
CA LEU A 183 -11.45 6.62 -13.27
C LEU A 183 -11.64 6.94 -14.76
N ILE A 184 -10.61 7.48 -15.42
CA ILE A 184 -10.64 7.81 -16.85
C ILE A 184 -10.89 6.53 -17.69
N GLY A 185 -10.19 5.44 -17.38
CA GLY A 185 -10.36 4.16 -18.09
C GLY A 185 -11.77 3.59 -17.94
N LEU A 186 -12.32 3.61 -16.72
CA LEU A 186 -13.69 3.12 -16.46
C LEU A 186 -14.76 4.00 -17.10
N VAL A 187 -14.62 5.32 -17.03
CA VAL A 187 -15.53 6.24 -17.70
C VAL A 187 -15.47 6.05 -19.22
N GLY A 188 -14.27 5.99 -19.80
CA GLY A 188 -14.07 5.75 -21.23
C GLY A 188 -14.68 4.41 -21.69
N TRP A 189 -14.48 3.35 -20.91
CA TRP A 189 -15.09 2.06 -21.20
C TRP A 189 -16.61 2.09 -21.14
N ARG A 190 -17.23 2.76 -20.16
CA ARG A 190 -18.68 2.87 -20.04
C ARG A 190 -19.28 3.74 -21.15
N LEU A 191 -18.56 4.79 -21.60
CA LEU A 191 -18.94 5.59 -22.78
C LEU A 191 -18.88 4.75 -24.06
N TRP A 192 -17.84 3.93 -24.22
CA TRP A 192 -17.73 2.98 -25.35
C TRP A 192 -18.91 2.01 -25.40
N GLU A 193 -19.36 1.53 -24.25
CA GLU A 193 -20.54 0.66 -24.15
C GLU A 193 -21.88 1.41 -24.31
N ARG A 194 -21.83 2.72 -24.57
CA ARG A 194 -23.01 3.59 -24.76
C ARG A 194 -23.94 3.64 -23.54
N ASP A 195 -23.39 3.53 -22.34
CA ASP A 195 -24.17 3.76 -21.14
C ASP A 195 -24.70 5.18 -21.06
N THR A 196 -25.85 5.34 -20.37
CA THR A 196 -26.45 6.64 -20.18
C THR A 196 -25.55 7.54 -19.30
N VAL A 197 -25.50 8.83 -19.61
CA VAL A 197 -24.76 9.83 -18.84
C VAL A 197 -25.11 9.77 -17.34
N ILE A 198 -26.40 9.53 -17.03
CA ILE A 198 -26.87 9.40 -15.64
C ILE A 198 -26.20 8.21 -14.91
N LYS A 199 -26.01 7.07 -15.58
CA LYS A 199 -25.31 5.92 -14.97
C LYS A 199 -23.84 6.25 -14.72
N ILE A 200 -23.18 6.87 -15.69
CA ILE A 200 -21.78 7.26 -15.60
C ILE A 200 -21.58 8.29 -14.49
N SER A 201 -22.44 9.33 -14.42
CA SER A 201 -22.33 10.35 -13.37
C SER A 201 -22.52 9.80 -11.96
N LYS A 202 -23.39 8.79 -11.77
CA LYS A 202 -23.54 8.09 -10.49
C LYS A 202 -22.26 7.34 -10.11
N LEU A 203 -21.59 6.68 -11.06
CA LEU A 203 -20.33 5.99 -10.81
C LEU A 203 -19.21 6.99 -10.46
N VAL A 204 -19.11 8.09 -11.22
CA VAL A 204 -18.14 9.16 -10.93
C VAL A 204 -18.39 9.77 -9.55
N ALA A 205 -19.65 10.07 -9.22
CA ALA A 205 -19.99 10.62 -7.90
C ALA A 205 -19.64 9.66 -6.76
N LEU A 206 -19.95 8.36 -6.91
CA LEU A 206 -19.57 7.35 -5.92
C LEU A 206 -18.04 7.23 -5.78
N TYR A 207 -17.32 7.25 -6.91
CA TYR A 207 -15.86 7.21 -6.92
C TYR A 207 -15.27 8.41 -6.16
N LEU A 208 -15.69 9.61 -6.52
CA LEU A 208 -15.20 10.84 -5.89
C LEU A 208 -15.58 10.93 -4.41
N LEU A 209 -16.75 10.41 -4.03
CA LEU A 209 -17.17 10.33 -2.63
C LEU A 209 -16.22 9.44 -1.83
N VAL A 210 -15.95 8.22 -2.30
CA VAL A 210 -15.09 7.25 -1.57
C VAL A 210 -13.65 7.75 -1.50
N VAL A 211 -13.07 8.15 -2.63
CA VAL A 211 -11.70 8.68 -2.71
C VAL A 211 -11.56 9.96 -1.89
N GLY A 212 -12.53 10.90 -2.06
CA GLY A 212 -12.53 12.17 -1.34
C GLY A 212 -12.67 12.01 0.17
N THR A 213 -13.48 11.08 0.63
CA THR A 213 -13.64 10.82 2.07
C THR A 213 -12.35 10.24 2.67
N LEU A 214 -11.71 9.27 2.01
CA LEU A 214 -10.55 8.56 2.55
C LEU A 214 -9.25 9.35 2.39
N LEU A 215 -9.01 9.97 1.23
CA LEU A 215 -7.76 10.67 0.94
C LEU A 215 -7.87 12.19 1.11
N GLY A 216 -9.05 12.75 0.93
CA GLY A 216 -9.27 14.19 1.04
C GLY A 216 -8.95 14.77 2.41
N SER A 217 -9.22 14.00 3.47
CA SER A 217 -8.86 14.38 4.85
C SER A 217 -7.34 14.52 5.03
N ILE A 218 -6.54 13.69 4.37
CA ILE A 218 -5.07 13.78 4.41
C ILE A 218 -4.60 14.99 3.62
N HIS A 219 -5.15 15.23 2.43
CA HIS A 219 -4.82 16.42 1.64
C HIS A 219 -5.17 17.70 2.39
N GLN A 220 -6.35 17.75 3.01
CA GLN A 220 -6.79 18.90 3.81
C GLN A 220 -5.86 19.13 5.00
N ARG A 221 -5.52 18.09 5.76
CA ARG A 221 -4.57 18.20 6.87
C ARG A 221 -3.22 18.73 6.42
N ASN A 222 -2.65 18.14 5.36
CA ASN A 222 -1.33 18.52 4.87
C ASN A 222 -1.33 19.96 4.34
N TYR A 223 -2.41 20.39 3.68
CA TYR A 223 -2.55 21.78 3.25
C TYR A 223 -2.66 22.74 4.44
N GLN A 224 -3.45 22.43 5.46
CA GLN A 224 -3.64 23.30 6.62
C GLN A 224 -2.39 23.39 7.52
N GLN A 225 -1.68 22.29 7.69
CA GLN A 225 -0.54 22.24 8.61
C GLN A 225 0.79 22.62 7.94
N TYR A 226 0.94 22.32 6.64
CA TYR A 226 2.22 22.40 5.95
C TYR A 226 2.16 23.19 4.63
N GLY A 227 0.99 23.69 4.23
CA GLY A 227 0.80 24.36 2.94
C GLY A 227 0.95 23.45 1.70
N SER A 228 1.01 22.13 1.89
CA SER A 228 1.26 21.16 0.83
C SER A 228 0.03 20.27 0.59
N ILE A 229 -0.33 20.04 -0.69
CA ILE A 229 -1.36 19.10 -1.09
C ILE A 229 -0.83 17.68 -1.32
N ALA A 230 0.46 17.42 -1.13
CA ALA A 230 1.03 16.08 -1.29
C ALA A 230 0.48 15.12 -0.22
N LEU A 231 0.35 13.83 -0.56
CA LEU A 231 -0.12 12.80 0.40
C LEU A 231 0.92 12.48 1.46
N ALA A 232 2.19 12.41 1.06
CA ALA A 232 3.30 12.12 1.96
C ALA A 232 4.53 12.95 1.57
N SER A 233 5.34 13.30 2.58
CA SER A 233 6.51 14.18 2.42
C SER A 233 7.79 13.47 2.01
N ASN A 234 7.80 12.15 1.98
CA ASN A 234 9.01 11.35 1.76
C ASN A 234 9.54 11.37 0.32
N THR A 235 8.81 11.90 -0.66
CA THR A 235 9.24 11.94 -2.07
C THR A 235 10.52 12.76 -2.26
N GLY A 236 10.59 13.96 -1.67
CA GLY A 236 11.78 14.79 -1.71
C GLY A 236 12.98 14.14 -1.01
N SER A 237 12.74 13.56 0.15
CA SER A 237 13.76 12.82 0.91
C SER A 237 14.29 11.61 0.13
N HIS A 238 13.43 10.85 -0.54
CA HIS A 238 13.85 9.73 -1.40
C HIS A 238 14.68 10.20 -2.60
N LEU A 239 14.29 11.28 -3.25
CA LEU A 239 15.05 11.86 -4.34
C LEU A 239 16.46 12.23 -3.89
N LEU A 240 16.58 12.98 -2.79
CA LEU A 240 17.85 13.49 -2.29
C LEU A 240 18.77 12.41 -1.73
N ASN A 241 18.19 11.45 -1.00
CA ASN A 241 19.01 10.47 -0.27
C ASN A 241 19.25 9.17 -1.02
N TRP A 242 18.46 8.87 -2.07
CA TRP A 242 18.55 7.60 -2.80
C TRP A 242 18.76 7.79 -4.31
N VAL A 243 17.88 8.57 -4.98
CA VAL A 243 17.89 8.64 -6.45
C VAL A 243 19.09 9.44 -6.95
N VAL A 244 19.31 10.64 -6.40
CA VAL A 244 20.44 11.50 -6.83
C VAL A 244 21.79 10.84 -6.54
N PRO A 245 22.06 10.29 -5.34
CA PRO A 245 23.32 9.59 -5.07
C PRO A 245 23.54 8.37 -5.94
N ALA A 246 22.49 7.56 -6.17
CA ALA A 246 22.58 6.40 -7.05
C ALA A 246 22.88 6.82 -8.49
N THR A 247 22.19 7.84 -9.01
CA THR A 247 22.44 8.36 -10.36
C THR A 247 23.88 8.88 -10.49
N TYR A 248 24.38 9.60 -9.50
CA TYR A 248 25.76 10.11 -9.45
C TYR A 248 26.78 8.97 -9.53
N GLN A 249 26.57 7.93 -8.74
CA GLN A 249 27.44 6.76 -8.74
C GLN A 249 27.39 5.99 -10.08
N TYR A 250 26.19 5.68 -10.58
CA TYR A 250 26.03 4.93 -11.82
C TYR A 250 26.44 5.69 -13.08
N SER A 251 26.44 7.04 -13.04
CA SER A 251 26.97 7.86 -14.12
C SER A 251 28.50 7.97 -14.13
N GLY A 252 29.19 7.33 -13.18
CA GLY A 252 30.65 7.35 -13.08
C GLY A 252 31.24 8.66 -12.56
N GLN A 253 30.41 9.55 -11.97
CA GLN A 253 30.86 10.86 -11.46
C GLN A 253 31.53 10.77 -10.08
N GLY A 254 31.34 9.65 -9.35
CA GLY A 254 31.95 9.42 -8.04
C GLY A 254 31.20 8.36 -7.24
N SER A 255 31.45 8.31 -5.94
CA SER A 255 30.81 7.37 -5.03
C SER A 255 29.39 7.79 -4.66
N TYR A 256 28.57 6.85 -4.15
CA TYR A 256 27.25 7.13 -3.60
C TYR A 256 27.28 8.20 -2.49
N GLN A 257 28.27 8.12 -1.60
CA GLN A 257 28.43 9.06 -0.48
C GLN A 257 28.74 10.49 -0.97
N GLU A 258 29.57 10.63 -1.99
CA GLU A 258 29.86 11.93 -2.62
C GLU A 258 28.61 12.51 -3.29
N GLY A 259 27.84 11.69 -3.99
CA GLY A 259 26.55 12.09 -4.56
C GLY A 259 25.55 12.55 -3.50
N GLN A 260 25.49 11.89 -2.34
CA GLN A 260 24.63 12.27 -1.23
C GLN A 260 25.06 13.61 -0.60
N LYS A 261 26.36 13.82 -0.44
CA LYS A 261 26.93 15.08 0.08
C LYS A 261 26.62 16.25 -0.89
N LEU A 262 26.86 16.06 -2.17
CA LEU A 262 26.58 17.04 -3.22
C LEU A 262 25.10 17.43 -3.27
N ALA A 263 24.18 16.45 -3.16
CA ALA A 263 22.74 16.71 -3.14
C ALA A 263 22.33 17.58 -1.95
N ARG A 264 22.87 17.30 -0.76
CA ARG A 264 22.61 18.08 0.46
C ARG A 264 23.18 19.49 0.38
N GLU A 265 24.40 19.64 -0.15
CA GLU A 265 25.05 20.98 -0.33
C GLU A 265 24.25 21.82 -1.32
N LYS A 266 23.82 21.26 -2.46
CA LYS A 266 22.99 22.00 -3.41
C LYS A 266 21.62 22.39 -2.83
N LEU A 267 20.97 21.49 -2.08
CA LEU A 267 19.73 21.83 -1.38
C LEU A 267 19.94 22.97 -0.39
N ALA A 268 21.00 22.92 0.43
CA ALA A 268 21.32 23.96 1.40
C ALA A 268 21.57 25.33 0.71
N PHE A 269 22.27 25.32 -0.43
CA PHE A 269 22.51 26.53 -1.23
C PHE A 269 21.19 27.12 -1.78
N VAL A 270 20.28 26.31 -2.32
CA VAL A 270 18.97 26.76 -2.81
C VAL A 270 18.13 27.35 -1.67
N LEU A 271 18.06 26.66 -0.52
CA LEU A 271 17.32 27.13 0.64
C LEU A 271 17.86 28.44 1.22
N GLN A 272 19.18 28.73 1.09
CA GLN A 272 19.78 30.00 1.52
C GLN A 272 19.49 31.16 0.57
N ASN A 273 19.47 30.88 -0.74
CA ASN A 273 19.35 31.95 -1.75
C ASN A 273 17.88 32.31 -2.05
N ASP A 274 16.94 31.40 -1.93
CA ASP A 274 15.54 31.67 -2.25
C ASP A 274 14.73 32.32 -1.12
N HIS A 275 15.41 32.73 -0.01
CA HIS A 275 14.73 33.27 1.20
C HIS A 275 13.50 32.40 1.63
N LEU A 276 13.52 31.12 1.29
CA LEU A 276 12.54 30.18 1.77
C LEU A 276 12.77 30.09 3.28
N GLU A 277 11.98 30.83 4.04
CA GLU A 277 11.98 30.75 5.50
C GLU A 277 11.84 29.24 5.82
N ARG A 278 12.87 28.72 6.44
CA ARG A 278 12.84 27.37 6.99
C ARG A 278 11.70 27.37 7.99
N LEU A 279 10.57 26.84 7.60
CA LEU A 279 9.62 26.34 8.57
C LEU A 279 10.33 25.17 9.25
N PRO A 280 10.81 25.30 10.50
CA PRO A 280 11.66 24.28 11.13
C PRO A 280 10.97 22.92 11.28
N SER A 281 9.68 22.87 11.00
CA SER A 281 8.78 21.72 11.12
C SER A 281 8.08 21.31 9.83
N ASN A 282 8.42 21.95 8.67
CA ASN A 282 7.76 21.57 7.42
C ASN A 282 8.48 20.37 6.78
N PRO A 283 7.84 19.18 6.74
CA PRO A 283 8.42 17.96 6.17
C PRO A 283 8.31 17.86 4.64
N PHE A 284 7.67 18.84 3.96
CA PHE A 284 7.47 18.86 2.51
C PHE A 284 8.49 19.74 1.79
#